data_e1deee8a3082319ad140ba93b6c7fbe4
#
_entry.id   e1deee8a3082319ad140ba93b6c7fbe4
#
_cell.length_a   1.000
_cell.length_b   1.000
_cell.length_c   1.000
_cell.angle_alpha   90.00
_cell.angle_beta   90.00
_cell.angle_gamma   90.00
#
_symmetry.space_group_name_H-M   'P 1'
#
loop_
_entity.id
_entity.type
_entity.pdbx_description
1 polymer ?
#
loop_
_entity_poly.entity_id
_entity_poly.type
_entity_poly.pdbx_seq_one_letter_code
_entity_poly.pdbx_strand_id
1 'polypeptide(L)'
;MIQSNLYYARMATSAIFFGNGFGIGTWAAQLPRFKTALDLSDGELSLALLAFALGAVVLMPVVGWFAARIGSRTATLIAAFAFAATLLLPGLAPNLPYLVAASLVAGASNGAMDVSMNTNATVVESAWNKAIMSSFHAFFSLGGLAGATVSGLLIAGGFDIPSTLLLSCVGMGVVFLVASFWTLDDAKGSTEGHGFAWPRETIIGLAVLTLLCFMVEGAMVDWTAIYLKTVAGASLETAVAGFAAFSLTMTVCRFMGDFVVRRLGRSRTVRLGGLLAAFGLALAMMMPQPMTATIGFALVGLGLANTVPVLFSAASQAEGVPPSMGVAMVATLGYGGLLMGPPLIGFSGDLIGLRPTLGLLIACALTIIVMSQRALRPAKVV
;
A
#
# COMPACT_ATOMS: atom_id res chain seq x y z
N MET A 1 -2.43 -2.85 -35.80
CA MET A 1 -2.57 -4.06 -34.98
C MET A 1 -1.64 -4.08 -33.74
N ILE A 2 -0.32 -3.86 -33.90
CA ILE A 2 0.61 -3.92 -32.73
C ILE A 2 0.31 -2.83 -31.68
N GLN A 3 0.06 -1.59 -32.09
CA GLN A 3 -0.26 -0.49 -31.17
C GLN A 3 -1.60 -0.67 -30.45
N SER A 4 -2.62 -1.23 -31.09
CA SER A 4 -3.91 -1.52 -30.45
C SER A 4 -3.76 -2.60 -29.37
N ASN A 5 -3.00 -3.65 -29.61
CA ASN A 5 -2.74 -4.70 -28.62
C ASN A 5 -1.99 -4.17 -27.40
N LEU A 6 -1.06 -3.22 -27.58
CA LEU A 6 -0.30 -2.64 -26.47
C LEU A 6 -1.15 -1.69 -25.61
N TYR A 7 -2.10 -0.97 -26.23
CA TYR A 7 -3.09 -0.17 -25.48
C TYR A 7 -3.95 -1.06 -24.58
N TYR A 8 -4.49 -2.15 -25.10
CA TYR A 8 -5.27 -3.10 -24.30
C TYR A 8 -4.44 -3.76 -23.19
N ALA A 9 -3.17 -4.09 -23.47
CA ALA A 9 -2.27 -4.61 -22.45
C ALA A 9 -2.06 -3.61 -21.29
N ARG A 10 -1.85 -2.33 -21.60
CA ARG A 10 -1.76 -1.27 -20.61
C ARG A 10 -3.05 -1.15 -19.77
N MET A 11 -4.21 -1.20 -20.42
CA MET A 11 -5.51 -1.17 -19.70
C MET A 11 -5.70 -2.39 -18.83
N ALA A 12 -5.32 -3.58 -19.28
CA ALA A 12 -5.37 -4.82 -18.51
C ALA A 12 -4.46 -4.75 -17.28
N THR A 13 -3.22 -4.29 -17.43
CA THR A 13 -2.30 -4.10 -16.31
C THR A 13 -2.85 -3.05 -15.32
N SER A 14 -3.41 -1.93 -15.82
CA SER A 14 -4.07 -0.94 -14.95
C SER A 14 -5.25 -1.54 -14.17
N ALA A 15 -6.05 -2.41 -14.81
CA ALA A 15 -7.17 -3.09 -14.17
C ALA A 15 -6.70 -4.10 -13.09
N ILE A 16 -5.57 -4.77 -13.31
CA ILE A 16 -4.95 -5.67 -12.33
C ILE A 16 -4.49 -4.86 -11.09
N PHE A 17 -3.80 -3.74 -11.28
CA PHE A 17 -3.42 -2.84 -10.18
C PHE A 17 -4.63 -2.27 -9.44
N PHE A 18 -5.68 -1.87 -10.17
CA PHE A 18 -6.93 -1.44 -9.59
C PHE A 18 -7.57 -2.54 -8.73
N GLY A 19 -7.66 -3.77 -9.24
CA GLY A 19 -8.23 -4.91 -8.51
C GLY A 19 -7.42 -5.26 -7.25
N ASN A 20 -6.09 -5.17 -7.30
CA ASN A 20 -5.24 -5.35 -6.13
C ASN A 20 -5.55 -4.29 -5.07
N GLY A 21 -5.53 -3.02 -5.44
CA GLY A 21 -5.89 -1.91 -4.55
C GLY A 21 -7.31 -2.05 -4.00
N PHE A 22 -8.28 -2.46 -4.83
CA PHE A 22 -9.67 -2.71 -4.41
C PHE A 22 -9.76 -3.75 -3.30
N GLY A 23 -9.00 -4.84 -3.42
CA GLY A 23 -8.91 -5.86 -2.37
C GLY A 23 -8.34 -5.31 -1.06
N ILE A 24 -7.28 -4.48 -1.12
CA ILE A 24 -6.69 -3.84 0.06
C ILE A 24 -7.69 -2.86 0.71
N GLY A 25 -8.39 -2.03 -0.09
CA GLY A 25 -9.42 -1.13 0.43
C GLY A 25 -10.59 -1.88 1.07
N THR A 26 -11.00 -3.00 0.48
CA THR A 26 -12.01 -3.90 1.05
C THR A 26 -11.54 -4.50 2.37
N TRP A 27 -10.29 -5.00 2.43
CA TRP A 27 -9.67 -5.51 3.65
C TRP A 27 -9.69 -4.46 4.77
N ALA A 28 -9.18 -3.27 4.50
CA ALA A 28 -9.13 -2.16 5.45
C ALA A 28 -10.51 -1.80 6.02
N ALA A 29 -11.54 -1.81 5.17
CA ALA A 29 -12.91 -1.53 5.58
C ALA A 29 -13.51 -2.57 6.55
N GLN A 30 -13.00 -3.81 6.55
CA GLN A 30 -13.49 -4.86 7.44
C GLN A 30 -12.79 -4.89 8.81
N LEU A 31 -11.64 -4.23 8.98
CA LEU A 31 -10.85 -4.29 10.23
C LEU A 31 -11.65 -3.90 11.49
N PRO A 32 -12.44 -2.80 11.51
CA PRO A 32 -13.26 -2.48 12.68
C PRO A 32 -14.32 -3.55 12.97
N ARG A 33 -14.80 -4.23 11.92
CA ARG A 33 -15.82 -5.28 12.05
C ARG A 33 -15.24 -6.56 12.62
N PHE A 34 -14.04 -6.98 12.16
CA PHE A 34 -13.33 -8.12 12.76
C PHE A 34 -13.07 -7.86 14.24
N LYS A 35 -12.59 -6.66 14.59
CA LYS A 35 -12.36 -6.27 15.97
C LYS A 35 -13.62 -6.41 16.83
N THR A 36 -14.74 -5.89 16.35
CA THR A 36 -16.01 -5.93 17.10
C THR A 36 -16.61 -7.33 17.12
N ALA A 37 -16.59 -8.07 16.01
CA ALA A 37 -17.24 -9.39 15.91
C ALA A 37 -16.54 -10.45 16.74
N LEU A 38 -15.22 -10.35 16.91
CA LEU A 38 -14.40 -11.30 17.68
C LEU A 38 -13.96 -10.75 19.04
N ASP A 39 -14.44 -9.55 19.43
CA ASP A 39 -14.10 -8.86 20.69
C ASP A 39 -12.60 -8.76 20.93
N LEU A 40 -11.87 -8.29 19.90
CA LEU A 40 -10.40 -8.23 19.93
C LEU A 40 -9.88 -6.92 20.53
N SER A 41 -8.79 -7.02 21.30
CA SER A 41 -7.95 -5.87 21.64
C SER A 41 -7.21 -5.34 20.39
N ASP A 42 -6.60 -4.16 20.50
CA ASP A 42 -5.78 -3.59 19.42
C ASP A 42 -4.55 -4.46 19.14
N GLY A 43 -3.93 -5.00 20.19
CA GLY A 43 -2.81 -5.93 20.08
C GLY A 43 -3.19 -7.26 19.40
N GLU A 44 -4.34 -7.84 19.76
CA GLU A 44 -4.83 -9.06 19.12
C GLU A 44 -5.14 -8.86 17.64
N LEU A 45 -5.80 -7.75 17.29
CA LEU A 45 -6.03 -7.42 15.89
C LEU A 45 -4.71 -7.22 15.14
N SER A 46 -3.70 -6.61 15.79
CA SER A 46 -2.40 -6.40 15.16
C SER A 46 -1.66 -7.69 14.79
N LEU A 47 -1.97 -8.83 15.46
CA LEU A 47 -1.44 -10.14 15.07
C LEU A 47 -1.96 -10.58 13.69
N ALA A 48 -3.23 -10.31 13.38
CA ALA A 48 -3.79 -10.60 12.06
C ALA A 48 -3.21 -9.68 10.99
N LEU A 49 -3.01 -8.38 11.30
CA LEU A 49 -2.35 -7.43 10.41
C LEU A 49 -0.89 -7.80 10.15
N LEU A 50 -0.16 -8.17 11.20
CA LEU A 50 1.22 -8.65 11.09
C LEU A 50 1.29 -9.94 10.25
N ALA A 51 0.35 -10.87 10.44
CA ALA A 51 0.28 -12.10 9.67
C ALA A 51 0.04 -11.81 8.17
N PHE A 52 -0.85 -10.87 7.84
CA PHE A 52 -1.07 -10.43 6.47
C PHE A 52 0.22 -9.86 5.85
N ALA A 53 0.89 -8.93 6.55
CA ALA A 53 2.14 -8.34 6.08
C ALA A 53 3.28 -9.37 5.96
N LEU A 54 3.40 -10.28 6.94
CA LEU A 54 4.40 -11.35 6.94
C LEU A 54 4.16 -12.33 5.77
N GLY A 55 2.91 -12.73 5.55
CA GLY A 55 2.53 -13.56 4.41
C GLY A 55 2.96 -12.92 3.09
N ALA A 56 2.70 -11.63 2.90
CA ALA A 56 3.12 -10.91 1.71
C ALA A 56 4.64 -10.94 1.52
N VAL A 57 5.41 -10.54 2.54
CA VAL A 57 6.88 -10.42 2.44
C VAL A 57 7.55 -11.78 2.23
N VAL A 58 7.11 -12.83 2.93
CA VAL A 58 7.75 -14.17 2.87
C VAL A 58 7.60 -14.81 1.48
N LEU A 59 6.47 -14.62 0.81
CA LEU A 59 6.25 -15.19 -0.52
C LEU A 59 6.89 -14.40 -1.66
N MET A 60 7.21 -13.11 -1.47
CA MET A 60 7.79 -12.28 -2.54
C MET A 60 9.01 -12.89 -3.24
N PRO A 61 10.04 -13.41 -2.54
CA PRO A 61 11.20 -14.02 -3.21
C PRO A 61 10.84 -15.30 -3.99
N VAL A 62 9.95 -16.11 -3.43
CA VAL A 62 9.49 -17.37 -4.05
C VAL A 62 8.75 -17.09 -5.34
N VAL A 63 7.87 -16.10 -5.31
CA VAL A 63 7.08 -15.70 -6.49
C VAL A 63 7.95 -15.05 -7.55
N GLY A 64 8.94 -14.24 -7.18
CA GLY A 64 9.92 -13.70 -8.12
C GLY A 64 10.64 -14.80 -8.91
N TRP A 65 11.07 -15.86 -8.19
CA TRP A 65 11.69 -17.03 -8.82
C TRP A 65 10.72 -17.82 -9.71
N PHE A 66 9.46 -17.99 -9.28
CA PHE A 66 8.41 -18.64 -10.08
C PHE A 66 8.07 -17.84 -11.34
N ALA A 67 7.87 -16.53 -11.19
CA ALA A 67 7.55 -15.64 -12.31
C ALA A 67 8.62 -15.68 -13.40
N ALA A 68 9.91 -15.78 -13.01
CA ALA A 68 11.01 -15.97 -13.96
C ALA A 68 10.90 -17.26 -14.79
N ARG A 69 10.28 -18.31 -14.25
CA ARG A 69 10.16 -19.61 -14.92
C ARG A 69 8.88 -19.77 -15.74
N ILE A 70 7.76 -19.32 -15.21
CA ILE A 70 6.44 -19.51 -15.85
C ILE A 70 5.98 -18.30 -16.66
N GLY A 71 6.73 -17.18 -16.60
CA GLY A 71 6.40 -15.88 -17.18
C GLY A 71 5.57 -14.99 -16.24
N SER A 72 5.78 -13.68 -16.35
CA SER A 72 5.13 -12.70 -15.45
C SER A 72 3.61 -12.67 -15.63
N ARG A 73 3.11 -12.84 -16.86
CA ARG A 73 1.66 -12.94 -17.13
C ARG A 73 1.00 -14.06 -16.34
N THR A 74 1.53 -15.29 -16.46
CA THR A 74 0.96 -16.45 -15.79
C THR A 74 1.03 -16.31 -14.27
N ALA A 75 2.18 -15.87 -13.75
CA ALA A 75 2.35 -15.62 -12.31
C ALA A 75 1.36 -14.58 -11.80
N THR A 76 1.17 -13.45 -12.53
CA THR A 76 0.23 -12.39 -12.17
C THR A 76 -1.20 -12.89 -12.10
N LEU A 77 -1.65 -13.64 -13.11
CA LEU A 77 -3.03 -14.14 -13.15
C LEU A 77 -3.31 -15.17 -12.05
N ILE A 78 -2.37 -16.10 -11.81
CA ILE A 78 -2.51 -17.07 -10.70
C ILE A 78 -2.61 -16.32 -9.37
N ALA A 79 -1.71 -15.38 -9.11
CA ALA A 79 -1.68 -14.62 -7.87
C ALA A 79 -2.93 -13.72 -7.70
N ALA A 80 -3.42 -13.09 -8.78
CA ALA A 80 -4.61 -12.26 -8.77
C ALA A 80 -5.86 -13.06 -8.39
N PHE A 81 -6.09 -14.21 -9.02
CA PHE A 81 -7.20 -15.09 -8.67
C PHE A 81 -7.04 -15.71 -7.29
N ALA A 82 -5.81 -16.06 -6.88
CA ALA A 82 -5.52 -16.53 -5.52
C ALA A 82 -5.87 -15.45 -4.50
N PHE A 83 -5.47 -14.19 -4.72
CA PHE A 83 -5.83 -13.09 -3.81
C PHE A 83 -7.33 -12.86 -3.76
N ALA A 84 -8.02 -12.84 -4.90
CA ALA A 84 -9.48 -12.72 -4.93
C ALA A 84 -10.18 -13.84 -4.15
N ALA A 85 -9.68 -15.07 -4.22
CA ALA A 85 -10.26 -16.19 -3.47
C ALA A 85 -9.93 -16.15 -1.96
N THR A 86 -8.66 -15.88 -1.63
CA THR A 86 -8.18 -15.96 -0.24
C THR A 86 -8.61 -14.78 0.62
N LEU A 87 -8.93 -13.62 0.03
CA LEU A 87 -9.46 -12.46 0.74
C LEU A 87 -10.83 -12.75 1.42
N LEU A 88 -11.56 -13.76 0.99
CA LEU A 88 -12.79 -14.22 1.65
C LEU A 88 -12.52 -14.90 2.99
N LEU A 89 -11.38 -15.59 3.15
CA LEU A 89 -11.10 -16.45 4.31
C LEU A 89 -11.17 -15.71 5.65
N PRO A 90 -10.58 -14.49 5.82
CA PRO A 90 -10.73 -13.72 7.05
C PRO A 90 -12.18 -13.47 7.46
N GLY A 91 -13.08 -13.32 6.48
CA GLY A 91 -14.51 -13.09 6.74
C GLY A 91 -15.25 -14.30 7.31
N LEU A 92 -14.67 -15.48 7.20
CA LEU A 92 -15.19 -16.73 7.74
C LEU A 92 -14.57 -17.10 9.10
N ALA A 93 -13.74 -16.21 9.68
CA ALA A 93 -13.00 -16.50 10.90
C ALA A 93 -13.94 -16.57 12.13
N PRO A 94 -14.02 -17.74 12.82
CA PRO A 94 -14.78 -17.87 14.05
C PRO A 94 -14.02 -17.39 15.30
N ASN A 95 -12.72 -17.17 15.21
CA ASN A 95 -11.83 -16.81 16.30
C ASN A 95 -10.52 -16.19 15.79
N LEU A 96 -9.72 -15.63 16.72
CA LEU A 96 -8.45 -14.99 16.40
C LEU A 96 -7.42 -15.92 15.72
N PRO A 97 -7.14 -17.16 16.17
CA PRO A 97 -6.20 -18.04 15.48
C PRO A 97 -6.56 -18.30 14.02
N TYR A 98 -7.82 -18.46 13.72
CA TYR A 98 -8.29 -18.61 12.34
C TYR A 98 -8.13 -17.31 11.56
N LEU A 99 -8.47 -16.15 12.15
CA LEU A 99 -8.27 -14.85 11.51
C LEU A 99 -6.79 -14.62 11.16
N VAL A 100 -5.87 -14.94 12.07
CA VAL A 100 -4.41 -14.83 11.86
C VAL A 100 -3.97 -15.74 10.70
N ALA A 101 -4.39 -17.02 10.69
CA ALA A 101 -4.04 -17.96 9.64
C ALA A 101 -4.62 -17.54 8.27
N ALA A 102 -5.88 -17.10 8.24
CA ALA A 102 -6.54 -16.60 7.03
C ALA A 102 -5.87 -15.33 6.50
N SER A 103 -5.49 -14.41 7.39
CA SER A 103 -4.76 -13.20 7.05
C SER A 103 -3.38 -13.49 6.46
N LEU A 104 -2.65 -14.47 7.02
CA LEU A 104 -1.37 -14.92 6.48
C LEU A 104 -1.51 -15.41 5.02
N VAL A 105 -2.53 -16.22 4.75
CA VAL A 105 -2.79 -16.77 3.40
C VAL A 105 -3.23 -15.67 2.43
N ALA A 106 -4.12 -14.78 2.85
CA ALA A 106 -4.55 -13.64 2.03
C ALA A 106 -3.38 -12.69 1.75
N GLY A 107 -2.57 -12.39 2.76
CA GLY A 107 -1.36 -11.58 2.63
C GLY A 107 -0.34 -12.20 1.69
N ALA A 108 -0.12 -13.51 1.80
CA ALA A 108 0.78 -14.26 0.92
C ALA A 108 0.35 -14.15 -0.56
N SER A 109 -0.94 -14.29 -0.83
CA SER A 109 -1.50 -14.14 -2.18
C SER A 109 -1.41 -12.69 -2.68
N ASN A 110 -1.63 -11.71 -1.79
CA ASN A 110 -1.45 -10.29 -2.11
C ASN A 110 0.01 -9.97 -2.47
N GLY A 111 0.98 -10.42 -1.66
CA GLY A 111 2.40 -10.20 -1.95
C GLY A 111 2.86 -10.89 -3.23
N ALA A 112 2.34 -12.10 -3.50
CA ALA A 112 2.55 -12.79 -4.76
C ALA A 112 2.03 -11.98 -5.95
N MET A 113 0.83 -11.39 -5.82
CA MET A 113 0.24 -10.54 -6.83
C MET A 113 1.05 -9.25 -7.02
N ASP A 114 1.46 -8.62 -5.93
CA ASP A 114 2.24 -7.38 -5.99
C ASP A 114 3.54 -7.55 -6.78
N VAL A 115 4.34 -8.56 -6.46
CA VAL A 115 5.60 -8.82 -7.19
C VAL A 115 5.35 -9.15 -8.65
N SER A 116 4.40 -10.05 -8.93
CA SER A 116 4.18 -10.53 -10.30
C SER A 116 3.54 -9.45 -11.20
N MET A 117 2.57 -8.67 -10.69
CA MET A 117 1.96 -7.58 -11.46
C MET A 117 2.95 -6.44 -11.74
N ASN A 118 3.82 -6.11 -10.77
CA ASN A 118 4.88 -5.13 -10.99
C ASN A 118 5.89 -5.64 -12.05
N THR A 119 6.24 -6.92 -12.03
CA THR A 119 7.09 -7.53 -13.07
C THR A 119 6.41 -7.45 -14.44
N ASN A 120 5.13 -7.79 -14.55
CA ASN A 120 4.39 -7.66 -15.81
C ASN A 120 4.26 -6.19 -16.26
N ALA A 121 4.08 -5.26 -15.33
CA ALA A 121 4.04 -3.82 -15.62
C ALA A 121 5.33 -3.32 -16.25
N THR A 122 6.51 -3.83 -15.84
CA THR A 122 7.80 -3.46 -16.47
C THR A 122 7.88 -3.96 -17.91
N VAL A 123 7.31 -5.12 -18.23
CA VAL A 123 7.21 -5.64 -19.59
C VAL A 123 6.37 -4.71 -20.47
N VAL A 124 5.20 -4.29 -19.95
CA VAL A 124 4.32 -3.35 -20.66
C VAL A 124 4.98 -1.97 -20.82
N GLU A 125 5.65 -1.46 -19.78
CA GLU A 125 6.36 -0.18 -19.82
C GLU A 125 7.49 -0.19 -20.84
N SER A 126 8.27 -1.25 -20.88
CA SER A 126 9.35 -1.43 -21.86
C SER A 126 8.81 -1.46 -23.30
N ALA A 127 7.73 -2.20 -23.54
CA ALA A 127 7.07 -2.25 -24.84
C ALA A 127 6.42 -0.90 -25.22
N TRP A 128 5.94 -0.13 -24.23
CA TRP A 128 5.34 1.20 -24.42
C TRP A 128 6.39 2.27 -24.76
N ASN A 129 7.64 2.02 -24.40
CA ASN A 129 8.79 2.94 -24.56
C ASN A 129 8.56 4.34 -23.94
N LYS A 130 7.84 4.39 -22.82
CA LYS A 130 7.63 5.61 -22.01
C LYS A 130 7.40 5.19 -20.57
N ALA A 131 7.88 6.01 -19.62
CA ALA A 131 7.65 5.80 -18.19
C ALA A 131 6.14 5.92 -17.87
N ILE A 132 5.50 4.79 -17.52
CA ILE A 132 4.07 4.69 -17.20
C ILE A 132 3.81 3.96 -15.88
N MET A 133 4.86 3.52 -15.17
CA MET A 133 4.73 2.79 -13.91
C MET A 133 3.91 3.56 -12.87
N SER A 134 4.14 4.87 -12.74
CA SER A 134 3.37 5.71 -11.80
C SER A 134 1.87 5.69 -12.09
N SER A 135 1.45 5.56 -13.36
CA SER A 135 0.04 5.45 -13.70
C SER A 135 -0.58 4.15 -13.20
N PHE A 136 0.15 3.03 -13.21
CA PHE A 136 -0.33 1.76 -12.65
C PHE A 136 -0.54 1.87 -11.13
N HIS A 137 0.43 2.44 -10.41
CA HIS A 137 0.29 2.70 -8.97
C HIS A 137 -0.83 3.70 -8.63
N ALA A 138 -1.14 4.65 -9.53
CA ALA A 138 -2.30 5.51 -9.35
C ALA A 138 -3.62 4.72 -9.47
N PHE A 139 -3.71 3.73 -10.38
CA PHE A 139 -4.85 2.81 -10.45
C PHE A 139 -4.97 1.92 -9.21
N PHE A 140 -3.85 1.50 -8.60
CA PHE A 140 -3.86 0.83 -7.30
C PHE A 140 -4.52 1.72 -6.22
N SER A 141 -4.10 2.98 -6.10
CA SER A 141 -4.69 3.92 -5.12
C SER A 141 -6.18 4.18 -5.39
N LEU A 142 -6.56 4.32 -6.67
CA LEU A 142 -7.96 4.44 -7.07
C LEU A 142 -8.76 3.17 -6.72
N GLY A 143 -8.15 2.00 -6.89
CA GLY A 143 -8.72 0.72 -6.45
C GLY A 143 -8.97 0.70 -4.94
N GLY A 144 -8.01 1.13 -4.13
CA GLY A 144 -8.16 1.23 -2.67
C GLY A 144 -9.33 2.12 -2.25
N LEU A 145 -9.44 3.29 -2.88
CA LEU A 145 -10.58 4.18 -2.71
C LEU A 145 -11.91 3.49 -3.08
N ALA A 146 -11.96 2.84 -4.23
CA ALA A 146 -13.17 2.16 -4.72
C ALA A 146 -13.56 1.00 -3.80
N GLY A 147 -12.60 0.17 -3.35
CA GLY A 147 -12.82 -0.95 -2.45
C GLY A 147 -13.37 -0.51 -1.09
N ALA A 148 -12.79 0.53 -0.50
CA ALA A 148 -13.30 1.11 0.74
C ALA A 148 -14.71 1.70 0.56
N THR A 149 -14.95 2.44 -0.53
CA THR A 149 -16.25 3.06 -0.81
C THR A 149 -17.33 1.99 -1.04
N VAL A 150 -17.08 1.00 -1.88
CA VAL A 150 -18.03 -0.10 -2.14
C VAL A 150 -18.31 -0.88 -0.87
N SER A 151 -17.27 -1.20 -0.08
CA SER A 151 -17.47 -1.86 1.23
C SER A 151 -18.32 -1.02 2.17
N GLY A 152 -18.08 0.30 2.25
CA GLY A 152 -18.88 1.22 3.05
C GLY A 152 -20.37 1.23 2.63
N LEU A 153 -20.64 1.23 1.32
CA LEU A 153 -22.01 1.15 0.78
C LEU A 153 -22.70 -0.19 1.10
N LEU A 154 -21.98 -1.30 0.97
CA LEU A 154 -22.51 -2.62 1.34
C LEU A 154 -22.80 -2.72 2.85
N ILE A 155 -21.90 -2.17 3.69
CA ILE A 155 -22.09 -2.08 5.15
C ILE A 155 -23.35 -1.24 5.46
N ALA A 156 -23.52 -0.08 4.83
CA ALA A 156 -24.70 0.77 5.00
C ALA A 156 -25.98 0.07 4.52
N GLY A 157 -25.87 -0.81 3.52
CA GLY A 157 -26.94 -1.69 3.06
C GLY A 157 -27.25 -2.89 3.96
N GLY A 158 -26.54 -3.04 5.09
CA GLY A 158 -26.76 -4.10 6.08
C GLY A 158 -26.12 -5.46 5.75
N PHE A 159 -25.21 -5.51 4.76
CA PHE A 159 -24.48 -6.75 4.44
C PHE A 159 -23.52 -7.14 5.57
N ASP A 160 -23.49 -8.43 5.92
CA ASP A 160 -22.53 -8.98 6.88
C ASP A 160 -21.11 -9.06 6.32
N ILE A 161 -20.14 -9.45 7.16
CA ILE A 161 -18.73 -9.52 6.75
C ILE A 161 -18.51 -10.51 5.60
N PRO A 162 -18.98 -11.79 5.70
CA PRO A 162 -18.81 -12.76 4.62
C PRO A 162 -19.41 -12.30 3.29
N SER A 163 -20.62 -11.77 3.31
CA SER A 163 -21.32 -11.32 2.09
C SER A 163 -20.60 -10.11 1.45
N THR A 164 -20.14 -9.15 2.26
CA THR A 164 -19.37 -8.00 1.76
C THR A 164 -18.09 -8.45 1.08
N LEU A 165 -17.34 -9.37 1.71
CA LEU A 165 -16.10 -9.92 1.13
C LEU A 165 -16.39 -10.77 -0.11
N LEU A 166 -17.42 -11.62 -0.09
CA LEU A 166 -17.77 -12.46 -1.24
C LEU A 166 -18.09 -11.60 -2.47
N LEU A 167 -18.94 -10.59 -2.34
CA LEU A 167 -19.28 -9.68 -3.45
C LEU A 167 -18.04 -8.96 -3.98
N SER A 168 -17.16 -8.51 -3.10
CA SER A 168 -15.90 -7.88 -3.47
C SER A 168 -14.97 -8.84 -4.21
N CYS A 169 -14.82 -10.08 -3.73
CA CYS A 169 -14.02 -11.12 -4.36
C CYS A 169 -14.53 -11.50 -5.75
N VAL A 170 -15.87 -11.62 -5.90
CA VAL A 170 -16.50 -11.88 -7.20
C VAL A 170 -16.24 -10.72 -8.15
N GLY A 171 -16.42 -9.47 -7.71
CA GLY A 171 -16.11 -8.27 -8.51
C GLY A 171 -14.65 -8.23 -8.98
N MET A 172 -13.70 -8.50 -8.07
CA MET A 172 -12.28 -8.62 -8.41
C MET A 172 -12.04 -9.74 -9.42
N GLY A 173 -12.63 -10.92 -9.21
CA GLY A 173 -12.50 -12.07 -10.10
C GLY A 173 -12.97 -11.74 -11.52
N VAL A 174 -14.08 -11.01 -11.67
CA VAL A 174 -14.57 -10.53 -12.98
C VAL A 174 -13.58 -9.56 -13.63
N VAL A 175 -13.04 -8.61 -12.87
CA VAL A 175 -12.03 -7.67 -13.39
C VAL A 175 -10.78 -8.41 -13.86
N PHE A 176 -10.28 -9.37 -13.09
CA PHE A 176 -9.10 -10.15 -13.45
C PHE A 176 -9.36 -11.08 -14.65
N LEU A 177 -10.57 -11.66 -14.72
CA LEU A 177 -10.96 -12.47 -15.87
C LEU A 177 -10.96 -11.65 -17.17
N VAL A 178 -11.55 -10.45 -17.13
CA VAL A 178 -11.55 -9.55 -18.29
C VAL A 178 -10.14 -9.11 -18.65
N ALA A 179 -9.32 -8.72 -17.65
CA ALA A 179 -7.94 -8.32 -17.86
C ALA A 179 -7.07 -9.45 -18.45
N SER A 180 -7.35 -10.72 -18.12
CA SER A 180 -6.56 -11.87 -18.56
C SER A 180 -6.47 -12.02 -20.07
N PHE A 181 -7.48 -11.53 -20.81
CA PHE A 181 -7.50 -11.62 -22.29
C PHE A 181 -6.45 -10.74 -22.96
N TRP A 182 -6.00 -9.66 -22.29
CA TRP A 182 -5.07 -8.69 -22.86
C TRP A 182 -3.79 -8.48 -22.05
N THR A 183 -3.62 -9.20 -20.93
CA THR A 183 -2.36 -9.17 -20.19
C THR A 183 -1.22 -9.64 -21.07
N LEU A 184 -0.16 -8.82 -21.20
CA LEU A 184 0.95 -9.06 -22.10
C LEU A 184 1.77 -10.27 -21.65
N ASP A 185 2.10 -11.14 -22.59
CA ASP A 185 3.00 -12.27 -22.35
C ASP A 185 4.46 -11.82 -22.50
N ASP A 186 5.33 -12.31 -21.66
CA ASP A 186 6.76 -12.06 -21.68
C ASP A 186 7.54 -13.31 -22.11
N ALA A 187 8.70 -13.08 -22.71
CA ALA A 187 9.60 -14.17 -23.06
C ALA A 187 10.13 -14.83 -21.76
N LYS A 188 9.89 -16.11 -21.60
CA LYS A 188 10.43 -16.91 -20.49
C LYS A 188 11.95 -16.81 -20.46
N GLY A 189 12.53 -16.42 -19.31
CA GLY A 189 13.98 -16.47 -19.12
C GLY A 189 14.72 -15.13 -19.13
N SER A 190 14.05 -13.97 -19.10
CA SER A 190 14.69 -12.64 -19.13
C SER A 190 15.05 -12.06 -17.73
N THR A 191 15.13 -12.86 -16.71
CA THR A 191 15.59 -12.37 -15.40
C THR A 191 17.11 -12.53 -15.26
N GLU A 192 17.83 -11.47 -15.58
CA GLU A 192 19.15 -11.28 -14.97
C GLU A 192 18.93 -11.21 -13.44
N GLY A 193 19.40 -12.24 -12.74
CA GLY A 193 19.28 -12.35 -11.29
C GLY A 193 19.95 -11.14 -10.63
N HIS A 194 19.17 -10.26 -10.04
CA HIS A 194 19.72 -9.23 -9.17
C HIS A 194 20.15 -9.90 -7.88
N GLY A 195 21.47 -10.15 -7.74
CA GLY A 195 22.06 -10.65 -6.52
C GLY A 195 21.73 -9.72 -5.35
N PHE A 196 21.52 -10.28 -4.18
CA PHE A 196 21.39 -9.50 -2.94
C PHE A 196 22.68 -8.69 -2.75
N ALA A 197 22.59 -7.36 -2.70
CA ALA A 197 23.69 -6.48 -2.42
C ALA A 197 23.46 -5.74 -1.11
N TRP A 198 24.51 -5.60 -0.32
CA TRP A 198 24.45 -4.91 0.96
C TRP A 198 24.25 -3.41 0.74
N PRO A 199 23.34 -2.72 1.47
CA PRO A 199 23.05 -1.29 1.26
C PRO A 199 24.28 -0.43 1.58
N ARG A 200 24.59 0.52 0.69
CA ARG A 200 25.63 1.52 0.90
C ARG A 200 25.12 2.67 1.78
N GLU A 201 26.01 3.35 2.48
CA GLU A 201 25.66 4.48 3.38
C GLU A 201 24.83 5.55 2.71
N THR A 202 25.07 5.85 1.44
CA THR A 202 24.30 6.83 0.64
C THR A 202 22.81 6.44 0.47
N ILE A 203 22.48 5.16 0.57
CA ILE A 203 21.12 4.62 0.41
C ILE A 203 20.42 4.49 1.77
N ILE A 204 21.17 4.33 2.88
CA ILE A 204 20.58 4.10 4.20
C ILE A 204 19.61 5.24 4.58
N GLY A 205 19.97 6.49 4.34
CA GLY A 205 19.09 7.63 4.63
C GLY A 205 17.79 7.60 3.84
N LEU A 206 17.84 7.23 2.56
CA LEU A 206 16.64 7.07 1.71
C LEU A 206 15.80 5.89 2.18
N ALA A 207 16.43 4.78 2.55
CA ALA A 207 15.77 3.58 3.04
C ALA A 207 15.04 3.82 4.37
N VAL A 208 15.68 4.53 5.32
CA VAL A 208 15.04 4.92 6.59
C VAL A 208 13.84 5.84 6.34
N LEU A 209 13.97 6.82 5.45
CA LEU A 209 12.84 7.70 5.09
C LEU A 209 11.68 6.89 4.49
N THR A 210 11.98 5.92 3.63
CA THR A 210 10.96 5.06 3.01
C THR A 210 10.30 4.16 4.06
N LEU A 211 11.07 3.58 4.98
CA LEU A 211 10.55 2.79 6.11
C LEU A 211 9.57 3.61 6.95
N LEU A 212 9.96 4.83 7.35
CA LEU A 212 9.09 5.71 8.14
C LEU A 212 7.83 6.12 7.36
N CYS A 213 7.96 6.39 6.05
CA CYS A 213 6.84 6.73 5.19
C CYS A 213 5.86 5.55 5.09
N PHE A 214 6.35 4.35 4.81
CA PHE A 214 5.52 3.14 4.73
C PHE A 214 4.91 2.75 6.08
N MET A 215 5.59 3.03 7.20
CA MET A 215 4.99 2.84 8.52
C MET A 215 3.78 3.75 8.73
N VAL A 216 3.87 5.04 8.35
CA VAL A 216 2.73 5.96 8.45
C VAL A 216 1.65 5.60 7.43
N GLU A 217 2.01 5.30 6.18
CA GLU A 217 1.07 4.93 5.11
C GLU A 217 0.32 3.63 5.47
N GLY A 218 1.03 2.61 5.94
CA GLY A 218 0.44 1.35 6.40
C GLY A 218 -0.50 1.55 7.58
N ALA A 219 -0.10 2.38 8.56
CA ALA A 219 -0.97 2.72 9.68
C ALA A 219 -2.27 3.41 9.23
N MET A 220 -2.24 4.21 8.15
CA MET A 220 -3.46 4.80 7.60
C MET A 220 -4.37 3.75 6.97
N VAL A 221 -3.81 2.74 6.32
CA VAL A 221 -4.58 1.62 5.76
C VAL A 221 -5.25 0.81 6.87
N ASP A 222 -4.49 0.44 7.90
CA ASP A 222 -4.92 -0.53 8.91
C ASP A 222 -5.74 0.11 10.04
N TRP A 223 -5.38 1.31 10.48
CA TRP A 223 -5.89 1.89 11.72
C TRP A 223 -6.84 3.09 11.56
N THR A 224 -6.96 3.68 10.36
CA THR A 224 -7.85 4.85 10.17
C THR A 224 -9.30 4.54 10.52
N ALA A 225 -9.85 3.44 9.98
CA ALA A 225 -11.24 3.07 10.24
C ALA A 225 -11.45 2.64 11.70
N ILE A 226 -10.46 1.95 12.29
CA ILE A 226 -10.50 1.54 13.71
C ILE A 226 -10.50 2.78 14.60
N TYR A 227 -9.58 3.72 14.37
CA TYR A 227 -9.48 4.97 15.12
C TYR A 227 -10.79 5.78 15.07
N LEU A 228 -11.35 5.96 13.87
CA LEU A 228 -12.61 6.68 13.69
C LEU A 228 -13.76 6.00 14.42
N LYS A 229 -13.83 4.67 14.42
CA LYS A 229 -14.86 3.91 15.11
C LYS A 229 -14.70 3.94 16.61
N THR A 230 -13.49 3.66 17.12
CA THR A 230 -13.26 3.41 18.55
C THR A 230 -12.89 4.64 19.36
N VAL A 231 -12.21 5.62 18.73
CA VAL A 231 -11.73 6.84 19.40
C VAL A 231 -12.60 8.05 19.07
N ALA A 232 -12.94 8.23 17.78
CA ALA A 232 -13.73 9.39 17.35
C ALA A 232 -15.25 9.15 17.47
N GLY A 233 -15.71 7.93 17.77
CA GLY A 233 -17.12 7.62 17.96
C GLY A 233 -17.96 7.67 16.68
N ALA A 234 -17.32 7.47 15.49
CA ALA A 234 -18.00 7.47 14.21
C ALA A 234 -18.92 6.24 14.03
N SER A 235 -19.95 6.37 13.20
CA SER A 235 -20.64 5.19 12.66
C SER A 235 -19.67 4.34 11.84
N LEU A 236 -19.99 3.07 11.60
CA LEU A 236 -19.11 2.18 10.88
C LEU A 236 -18.87 2.67 9.44
N GLU A 237 -19.92 3.17 8.78
CA GLU A 237 -19.87 3.71 7.42
C GLU A 237 -18.95 4.95 7.36
N THR A 238 -19.10 5.85 8.34
CA THR A 238 -18.25 7.06 8.45
C THR A 238 -16.79 6.67 8.76
N ALA A 239 -16.57 5.65 9.57
CA ALA A 239 -15.24 5.16 9.90
C ALA A 239 -14.51 4.63 8.64
N VAL A 240 -15.21 3.87 7.81
CA VAL A 240 -14.66 3.37 6.52
C VAL A 240 -14.42 4.53 5.54
N ALA A 241 -15.28 5.55 5.53
CA ALA A 241 -15.10 6.75 4.69
C ALA A 241 -13.81 7.52 5.02
N GLY A 242 -13.27 7.39 6.23
CA GLY A 242 -11.98 7.98 6.61
C GLY A 242 -10.80 7.43 5.79
N PHE A 243 -10.74 6.12 5.60
CA PHE A 243 -9.73 5.53 4.71
C PHE A 243 -9.96 5.92 3.24
N ALA A 244 -11.23 6.01 2.81
CA ALA A 244 -11.55 6.48 1.47
C ALA A 244 -11.07 7.94 1.25
N ALA A 245 -11.20 8.83 2.24
CA ALA A 245 -10.70 10.20 2.18
C ALA A 245 -9.18 10.26 2.07
N PHE A 246 -8.45 9.46 2.87
CA PHE A 246 -7.00 9.29 2.75
C PHE A 246 -6.60 8.82 1.34
N SER A 247 -7.23 7.76 0.84
CA SER A 247 -6.95 7.18 -0.47
C SER A 247 -7.26 8.15 -1.63
N LEU A 248 -8.33 8.94 -1.51
CA LEU A 248 -8.69 9.95 -2.50
C LEU A 248 -7.61 11.03 -2.62
N THR A 249 -7.20 11.62 -1.49
CA THR A 249 -6.19 12.67 -1.49
C THR A 249 -4.86 12.16 -1.98
N MET A 250 -4.47 10.94 -1.58
CA MET A 250 -3.27 10.28 -2.06
C MET A 250 -3.32 10.07 -3.58
N THR A 251 -4.43 9.55 -4.10
CA THR A 251 -4.62 9.30 -5.54
C THR A 251 -4.49 10.59 -6.35
N VAL A 252 -5.23 11.62 -5.97
CA VAL A 252 -5.20 12.93 -6.67
C VAL A 252 -3.79 13.51 -6.66
N CYS A 253 -3.12 13.50 -5.51
CA CYS A 253 -1.78 14.05 -5.40
C CYS A 253 -0.71 13.22 -6.13
N ARG A 254 -0.87 11.90 -6.25
CA ARG A 254 0.03 11.05 -7.07
C ARG A 254 -0.08 11.39 -8.56
N PHE A 255 -1.28 11.64 -9.07
CA PHE A 255 -1.45 12.10 -10.45
C PHE A 255 -0.82 13.49 -10.71
N MET A 256 -0.78 14.35 -9.69
CA MET A 256 -0.15 15.67 -9.77
C MET A 256 1.35 15.64 -9.41
N GLY A 257 1.90 14.49 -9.03
CA GLY A 257 3.22 14.35 -8.44
C GLY A 257 4.36 14.95 -9.26
N ASP A 258 4.40 14.66 -10.55
CA ASP A 258 5.42 15.20 -11.45
C ASP A 258 5.37 16.73 -11.51
N PHE A 259 4.19 17.33 -11.53
CA PHE A 259 4.03 18.78 -11.51
C PHE A 259 4.53 19.36 -10.19
N VAL A 260 4.16 18.76 -9.06
CA VAL A 260 4.56 19.20 -7.73
C VAL A 260 6.10 19.12 -7.57
N VAL A 261 6.70 17.99 -7.94
CA VAL A 261 8.15 17.77 -7.82
C VAL A 261 8.94 18.72 -8.74
N ARG A 262 8.46 18.97 -9.96
CA ARG A 262 9.10 19.96 -10.86
C ARG A 262 9.06 21.37 -10.31
N ARG A 263 7.98 21.77 -9.62
CA ARG A 263 7.80 23.11 -9.06
C ARG A 263 8.56 23.32 -7.75
N LEU A 264 8.52 22.36 -6.85
CA LEU A 264 9.07 22.47 -5.50
C LEU A 264 10.47 21.88 -5.35
N GLY A 265 10.85 20.95 -6.21
CA GLY A 265 12.04 20.11 -6.06
C GLY A 265 11.83 18.98 -5.05
N ARG A 266 12.69 17.92 -5.12
CA ARG A 266 12.56 16.69 -4.33
C ARG A 266 12.52 16.93 -2.82
N SER A 267 13.50 17.62 -2.28
CA SER A 267 13.64 17.82 -0.82
C SER A 267 12.49 18.64 -0.23
N ARG A 268 12.04 19.70 -0.92
CA ARG A 268 10.88 20.50 -0.46
C ARG A 268 9.59 19.70 -0.53
N THR A 269 9.37 18.88 -1.56
CA THR A 269 8.19 18.02 -1.70
C THR A 269 8.08 17.07 -0.51
N VAL A 270 9.14 16.33 -0.19
CA VAL A 270 9.15 15.38 0.93
C VAL A 270 8.98 16.11 2.28
N ARG A 271 9.63 17.26 2.46
CA ARG A 271 9.55 18.04 3.70
C ARG A 271 8.16 18.61 3.95
N LEU A 272 7.54 19.22 2.93
CA LEU A 272 6.17 19.74 3.04
C LEU A 272 5.16 18.59 3.19
N GLY A 273 5.43 17.46 2.54
CA GLY A 273 4.64 16.24 2.72
C GLY A 273 4.66 15.74 4.16
N GLY A 274 5.85 15.67 4.77
CA GLY A 274 5.99 15.32 6.19
C GLY A 274 5.30 16.33 7.12
N LEU A 275 5.38 17.63 6.82
CA LEU A 275 4.66 18.67 7.61
C LEU A 275 3.14 18.48 7.55
N LEU A 276 2.58 18.24 6.37
CA LEU A 276 1.14 18.00 6.21
C LEU A 276 0.71 16.72 6.93
N ALA A 277 1.51 15.66 6.85
CA ALA A 277 1.25 14.42 7.55
C ALA A 277 1.30 14.60 9.08
N ALA A 278 2.33 15.26 9.61
CA ALA A 278 2.44 15.55 11.04
C ALA A 278 1.27 16.41 11.54
N PHE A 279 0.90 17.44 10.79
CA PHE A 279 -0.23 18.31 11.12
C PHE A 279 -1.56 17.55 11.08
N GLY A 280 -1.79 16.72 10.05
CA GLY A 280 -2.99 15.90 9.92
C GLY A 280 -3.15 14.90 11.07
N LEU A 281 -2.07 14.21 11.46
CA LEU A 281 -2.05 13.30 12.60
C LEU A 281 -2.28 14.04 13.93
N ALA A 282 -1.65 15.20 14.10
CA ALA A 282 -1.85 16.03 15.28
C ALA A 282 -3.31 16.53 15.38
N LEU A 283 -3.92 16.93 14.27
CA LEU A 283 -5.32 17.32 14.22
C LEU A 283 -6.24 16.17 14.66
N ALA A 284 -6.03 14.96 14.11
CA ALA A 284 -6.80 13.78 14.49
C ALA A 284 -6.62 13.43 15.97
N MET A 285 -5.39 13.55 16.50
CA MET A 285 -5.08 13.27 17.89
C MET A 285 -5.68 14.29 18.86
N MET A 286 -5.58 15.60 18.54
CA MET A 286 -6.02 16.67 19.44
C MET A 286 -7.54 16.85 19.41
N MET A 287 -8.16 16.68 18.25
CA MET A 287 -9.60 16.83 18.03
C MET A 287 -10.21 15.52 17.48
N PRO A 288 -10.40 14.50 18.33
CA PRO A 288 -10.84 13.17 17.91
C PRO A 288 -12.35 13.12 17.65
N GLN A 289 -12.82 13.95 16.72
CA GLN A 289 -14.19 13.94 16.22
C GLN A 289 -14.17 13.35 14.79
N PRO A 290 -15.24 12.70 14.32
CA PRO A 290 -15.25 12.01 13.03
C PRO A 290 -14.79 12.90 11.87
N MET A 291 -15.30 14.13 11.77
CA MET A 291 -14.98 15.04 10.68
C MET A 291 -13.52 15.52 10.74
N THR A 292 -13.06 15.99 11.91
CA THR A 292 -11.70 16.53 12.07
C THR A 292 -10.64 15.44 11.91
N ALA A 293 -10.89 14.24 12.43
CA ALA A 293 -9.99 13.11 12.23
C ALA A 293 -9.93 12.68 10.75
N THR A 294 -11.08 12.64 10.06
CA THR A 294 -11.11 12.34 8.61
C THR A 294 -10.34 13.39 7.80
N ILE A 295 -10.49 14.68 8.11
CA ILE A 295 -9.70 15.74 7.48
C ILE A 295 -8.21 15.54 7.79
N GLY A 296 -7.88 15.21 9.03
CA GLY A 296 -6.50 14.89 9.43
C GLY A 296 -5.90 13.77 8.60
N PHE A 297 -6.59 12.66 8.43
CA PHE A 297 -6.13 11.53 7.61
C PHE A 297 -6.06 11.86 6.11
N ALA A 298 -7.00 12.67 5.60
CA ALA A 298 -6.90 13.20 4.24
C ALA A 298 -5.64 14.05 4.03
N LEU A 299 -5.24 14.87 5.01
CA LEU A 299 -3.99 15.63 4.98
C LEU A 299 -2.75 14.73 5.00
N VAL A 300 -2.80 13.58 5.70
CA VAL A 300 -1.72 12.59 5.64
C VAL A 300 -1.58 12.04 4.23
N GLY A 301 -2.68 11.65 3.58
CA GLY A 301 -2.69 11.17 2.20
C GLY A 301 -2.11 12.20 1.23
N LEU A 302 -2.55 13.46 1.33
CA LEU A 302 -2.02 14.57 0.54
C LEU A 302 -0.51 14.77 0.75
N GLY A 303 -0.05 14.67 2.00
CA GLY A 303 1.35 14.87 2.35
C GLY A 303 2.27 13.76 1.86
N LEU A 304 1.91 12.50 2.05
CA LEU A 304 2.78 11.36 1.76
C LEU A 304 2.74 10.90 0.31
N ALA A 305 1.74 11.31 -0.48
CA ALA A 305 1.50 10.82 -1.84
C ALA A 305 2.74 10.75 -2.73
N ASN A 306 3.60 11.78 -2.68
CA ASN A 306 4.78 11.89 -3.53
C ASN A 306 6.09 11.55 -2.82
N THR A 307 6.06 11.19 -1.53
CA THR A 307 7.28 10.93 -0.75
C THR A 307 7.99 9.69 -1.27
N VAL A 308 7.33 8.55 -1.36
CA VAL A 308 7.94 7.29 -1.83
C VAL A 308 8.41 7.38 -3.29
N PRO A 309 7.63 7.91 -4.26
CA PRO A 309 8.11 8.10 -5.62
C PRO A 309 9.38 8.94 -5.71
N VAL A 310 9.48 10.01 -4.91
CA VAL A 310 10.68 10.86 -4.85
C VAL A 310 11.88 10.11 -4.28
N LEU A 311 11.68 9.33 -3.22
CA LEU A 311 12.75 8.54 -2.59
C LEU A 311 13.26 7.44 -3.53
N PHE A 312 12.37 6.74 -4.23
CA PHE A 312 12.75 5.73 -5.24
C PHE A 312 13.50 6.36 -6.42
N SER A 313 13.02 7.52 -6.92
CA SER A 313 13.74 8.27 -7.95
C SER A 313 15.11 8.75 -7.47
N ALA A 314 15.28 9.13 -6.21
CA ALA A 314 16.57 9.48 -5.64
C ALA A 314 17.48 8.24 -5.50
N ALA A 315 16.93 7.10 -5.09
CA ALA A 315 17.66 5.85 -4.97
C ALA A 315 18.17 5.32 -6.31
N SER A 316 17.38 5.45 -7.39
CA SER A 316 17.82 5.07 -8.74
C SER A 316 18.94 5.94 -9.31
N GLN A 317 19.19 7.11 -8.70
CA GLN A 317 20.23 8.06 -9.09
C GLN A 317 21.37 8.13 -8.07
N ALA A 318 21.42 7.20 -7.11
CA ALA A 318 22.47 7.17 -6.10
C ALA A 318 23.83 6.81 -6.73
N GLU A 319 24.86 7.59 -6.41
CA GLU A 319 26.21 7.41 -6.97
C GLU A 319 26.81 6.05 -6.61
N GLY A 320 27.41 5.42 -7.60
CA GLY A 320 28.11 4.14 -7.44
C GLY A 320 27.20 2.94 -7.16
N VAL A 321 25.91 3.07 -7.42
CA VAL A 321 24.92 1.97 -7.28
C VAL A 321 24.09 1.88 -8.58
N PRO A 322 23.95 0.69 -9.17
CA PRO A 322 23.04 0.52 -10.31
C PRO A 322 21.62 0.96 -9.95
N PRO A 323 20.89 1.66 -10.86
CA PRO A 323 19.57 2.22 -10.59
C PRO A 323 18.57 1.21 -10.00
N SER A 324 18.47 0.02 -10.60
CA SER A 324 17.58 -1.06 -10.13
C SER A 324 17.95 -1.57 -8.73
N MET A 325 19.25 -1.67 -8.43
CA MET A 325 19.75 -2.10 -7.12
C MET A 325 19.44 -1.05 -6.04
N GLY A 326 19.62 0.25 -6.35
CA GLY A 326 19.30 1.35 -5.43
C GLY A 326 17.82 1.32 -5.03
N VAL A 327 16.92 1.19 -6.00
CA VAL A 327 15.48 1.07 -5.75
C VAL A 327 15.16 -0.18 -4.94
N ALA A 328 15.73 -1.34 -5.30
CA ALA A 328 15.49 -2.60 -4.59
C ALA A 328 15.92 -2.53 -3.12
N MET A 329 17.08 -1.95 -2.82
CA MET A 329 17.55 -1.77 -1.44
C MET A 329 16.60 -0.90 -0.61
N VAL A 330 16.18 0.24 -1.17
CA VAL A 330 15.28 1.18 -0.49
C VAL A 330 13.89 0.57 -0.31
N ALA A 331 13.39 -0.17 -1.31
CA ALA A 331 12.13 -0.88 -1.21
C ALA A 331 12.16 -1.98 -0.13
N THR A 332 13.19 -2.84 -0.14
CA THR A 332 13.31 -3.96 0.82
C THR A 332 13.29 -3.46 2.27
N LEU A 333 14.08 -2.42 2.58
CA LEU A 333 14.08 -1.82 3.92
C LEU A 333 12.78 -1.06 4.19
N GLY A 334 12.22 -0.41 3.18
CA GLY A 334 10.93 0.30 3.28
C GLY A 334 9.78 -0.63 3.68
N TYR A 335 9.67 -1.80 3.06
CA TYR A 335 8.66 -2.81 3.43
C TYR A 335 8.76 -3.26 4.90
N GLY A 336 9.92 -3.11 5.54
CA GLY A 336 10.06 -3.26 6.99
C GLY A 336 9.12 -2.35 7.78
N GLY A 337 8.81 -1.15 7.25
CA GLY A 337 7.86 -0.22 7.87
C GLY A 337 6.42 -0.76 7.87
N LEU A 338 6.00 -1.39 6.76
CA LEU A 338 4.68 -2.06 6.69
C LEU A 338 4.60 -3.25 7.64
N LEU A 339 5.69 -4.00 7.78
CA LEU A 339 5.74 -5.15 8.68
C LEU A 339 5.76 -4.75 10.17
N MET A 340 6.49 -3.68 10.51
CA MET A 340 6.60 -3.20 11.89
C MET A 340 5.42 -2.33 12.33
N GLY A 341 4.72 -1.69 11.39
CA GLY A 341 3.64 -0.75 11.67
C GLY A 341 2.51 -1.36 12.51
N PRO A 342 1.86 -2.45 12.07
CA PRO A 342 0.74 -3.03 12.79
C PRO A 342 1.05 -3.41 14.25
N PRO A 343 2.12 -4.17 14.55
CA PRO A 343 2.44 -4.51 15.94
C PRO A 343 2.82 -3.29 16.79
N LEU A 344 3.56 -2.34 16.21
CA LEU A 344 3.92 -1.12 16.93
C LEU A 344 2.67 -0.33 17.36
N ILE A 345 1.72 -0.15 16.44
CA ILE A 345 0.48 0.59 16.73
C ILE A 345 -0.45 -0.22 17.64
N GLY A 346 -0.62 -1.52 17.38
CA GLY A 346 -1.54 -2.36 18.14
C GLY A 346 -1.11 -2.52 19.60
N PHE A 347 0.12 -2.96 19.86
CA PHE A 347 0.61 -3.13 21.22
C PHE A 347 0.74 -1.79 21.99
N SER A 348 1.14 -0.70 21.30
CA SER A 348 1.09 0.62 21.92
C SER A 348 -0.35 1.05 22.21
N GLY A 349 -1.30 0.71 21.33
CA GLY A 349 -2.72 0.99 21.50
C GLY A 349 -3.30 0.32 22.75
N ASP A 350 -2.92 -0.93 23.03
CA ASP A 350 -3.32 -1.64 24.25
C ASP A 350 -2.72 -1.03 25.51
N LEU A 351 -1.48 -0.53 25.43
CA LEU A 351 -0.76 0.02 26.61
C LEU A 351 -1.20 1.44 26.97
N ILE A 352 -1.32 2.32 25.99
CA ILE A 352 -1.52 3.77 26.20
C ILE A 352 -2.78 4.32 25.52
N GLY A 353 -3.53 3.46 24.84
CA GLY A 353 -4.68 3.84 24.02
C GLY A 353 -4.29 4.27 22.60
N LEU A 354 -5.19 4.05 21.65
CA LEU A 354 -4.93 4.30 20.22
C LEU A 354 -4.74 5.79 19.90
N ARG A 355 -5.40 6.69 20.67
CA ARG A 355 -5.28 8.13 20.48
C ARG A 355 -3.84 8.65 20.71
N PRO A 356 -3.18 8.41 21.85
CA PRO A 356 -1.79 8.85 22.05
C PRO A 356 -0.80 8.08 21.17
N THR A 357 -1.13 6.88 20.71
CA THR A 357 -0.30 6.11 19.78
C THR A 357 -0.06 6.83 18.44
N LEU A 358 -0.98 7.72 17.99
CA LEU A 358 -0.74 8.59 16.84
C LEU A 358 0.51 9.47 17.03
N GLY A 359 0.94 9.73 18.26
CA GLY A 359 2.18 10.45 18.58
C GLY A 359 3.42 9.77 17.99
N LEU A 360 3.44 8.43 17.90
CA LEU A 360 4.53 7.69 17.25
C LEU A 360 4.59 7.98 15.76
N LEU A 361 3.44 8.04 15.08
CA LEU A 361 3.36 8.38 13.66
C LEU A 361 3.72 9.85 13.42
N ILE A 362 3.36 10.75 14.34
CA ILE A 362 3.80 12.15 14.29
C ILE A 362 5.33 12.21 14.39
N ALA A 363 5.94 11.45 15.30
CA ALA A 363 7.40 11.38 15.42
C ALA A 363 8.05 10.86 14.11
N CYS A 364 7.46 9.85 13.46
CA CYS A 364 7.90 9.40 12.13
C CYS A 364 7.84 10.52 11.10
N ALA A 365 6.72 11.24 11.01
CA ALA A 365 6.54 12.35 10.07
C ALA A 365 7.52 13.51 10.33
N LEU A 366 7.77 13.86 11.60
CA LEU A 366 8.76 14.86 11.99
C LEU A 366 10.20 14.40 11.62
N THR A 367 10.51 13.13 11.80
CA THR A 367 11.81 12.56 11.39
C THR A 367 11.98 12.65 9.88
N ILE A 368 10.93 12.39 9.08
CA ILE A 368 10.94 12.59 7.62
C ILE A 368 11.29 14.04 7.28
N ILE A 369 10.71 15.03 7.96
CA ILE A 369 11.01 16.45 7.75
C ILE A 369 12.48 16.76 7.98
N VAL A 370 13.04 16.30 9.10
CA VAL A 370 14.43 16.59 9.50
C VAL A 370 15.43 15.90 8.57
N MET A 371 15.22 14.62 8.29
CA MET A 371 16.16 13.83 7.49
C MET A 371 16.10 14.15 6.00
N SER A 372 14.95 14.59 5.46
CA SER A 372 14.76 14.85 4.02
C SER A 372 15.77 15.82 3.43
N GLN A 373 16.20 16.82 4.20
CA GLN A 373 17.20 17.79 3.75
C GLN A 373 18.59 17.17 3.53
N ARG A 374 18.99 16.21 4.38
CA ARG A 374 20.30 15.55 4.29
C ARG A 374 20.28 14.45 3.24
N ALA A 375 19.23 13.62 3.25
CA ALA A 375 19.12 12.45 2.36
C ALA A 375 18.89 12.82 0.89
N LEU A 376 18.26 13.98 0.61
CA LEU A 376 17.89 14.42 -0.74
C LEU A 376 18.75 15.64 -1.21
N ARG A 377 19.89 15.89 -0.60
CA ARG A 377 20.84 16.91 -1.12
C ARG A 377 21.36 16.46 -2.48
N PRO A 378 21.40 17.37 -3.48
CA PRO A 378 22.13 17.06 -4.70
C PRO A 378 23.59 16.71 -4.33
N ALA A 379 24.14 15.67 -4.97
CA ALA A 379 25.56 15.40 -4.87
C ALA A 379 26.33 16.68 -5.20
N LYS A 380 27.31 17.04 -4.38
CA LYS A 380 28.18 18.16 -4.71
C LYS A 380 28.88 17.78 -6.02
N VAL A 381 28.58 18.52 -7.10
CA VAL A 381 29.42 18.49 -8.29
C VAL A 381 30.81 18.98 -7.83
N VAL A 382 31.73 18.03 -7.72
CA VAL A 382 33.18 18.33 -7.49
C VAL A 382 33.80 18.71 -8.81
#